data_1cde1eb351f849f8021d6fae1a2ea264
#
_entry.id   1cde1eb351f849f8021d6fae1a2ea264
#
_cell.length_a   1.000
_cell.length_b   1.000
_cell.length_c   1.000
_cell.angle_alpha   90.00
_cell.angle_beta   90.00
_cell.angle_gamma   90.00
#
_symmetry.space_group_name_H-M   'P 1'
#
loop_
_entity.id
_entity.type
_entity.pdbx_description
1 polymer ?
#
loop_
_entity_poly.entity_id
_entity_poly.type
_entity_poly.pdbx_seq_one_letter_code
_entity_poly.pdbx_strand_id
1 'polypeptide(L)'
;NSDKQLLKVLKSELTEIKDNFSTDRKTEIQKHDIEDIDTEDLIIEEDVVVTVSHQGYIKRVLKSSYKVQKRGGKGKKAMTTRDEDFLEQVFAATTRDTILFFTSVGKVYSMKAYELPAGTPTSRGKAIVNLIPITKNEKISSILTLPKDIDDFENYNLVFATSLGNIRKNKLKDVAMSGSRKLSRTGKTAIK
;
A
#
# COMPACT_ATOMS: atom_id res chain seq x y z
N ASN A 1 33.98 47.53 17.99
CA ASN A 1 33.68 46.67 16.83
C ASN A 1 32.31 46.04 17.06
N SER A 2 31.29 46.54 16.39
CA SER A 2 29.96 45.95 16.52
C SER A 2 29.78 44.93 15.41
N ASP A 3 29.10 43.84 15.73
CA ASP A 3 28.78 42.74 14.79
C ASP A 3 28.12 43.26 13.50
N LYS A 4 27.37 44.37 13.59
CA LYS A 4 26.78 45.05 12.43
C LYS A 4 27.82 45.62 11.47
N GLN A 5 28.94 46.12 11.95
CA GLN A 5 30.03 46.66 11.09
C GLN A 5 30.76 45.49 10.42
N LEU A 6 31.00 44.41 11.16
CA LEU A 6 31.61 43.21 10.62
C LEU A 6 30.76 42.59 9.49
N LEU A 7 29.44 42.45 9.71
CA LEU A 7 28.52 41.97 8.68
C LEU A 7 28.46 42.86 7.43
N LYS A 8 28.59 44.19 7.62
CA LYS A 8 28.61 45.12 6.50
C LYS A 8 29.87 44.95 5.64
N VAL A 9 31.02 44.75 6.27
CA VAL A 9 32.30 44.51 5.57
C VAL A 9 32.24 43.18 4.84
N LEU A 10 31.83 42.09 5.52
CA LEU A 10 31.67 40.78 4.90
C LEU A 10 30.71 40.80 3.71
N LYS A 11 29.58 41.51 3.81
CA LYS A 11 28.65 41.63 2.69
C LYS A 11 29.27 42.40 1.51
N SER A 12 30.08 43.45 1.76
CA SER A 12 30.74 44.19 0.73
C SER A 12 31.75 43.32 -0.01
N GLU A 13 32.59 42.60 0.74
CA GLU A 13 33.62 41.70 0.15
C GLU A 13 32.98 40.56 -0.65
N LEU A 14 31.92 39.91 -0.12
CA LEU A 14 31.21 38.86 -0.83
C LEU A 14 30.51 39.38 -2.10
N THR A 15 30.03 40.63 -2.09
CA THR A 15 29.44 41.25 -3.28
C THR A 15 30.48 41.49 -4.34
N GLU A 16 31.65 42.01 -3.95
CA GLU A 16 32.78 42.24 -4.87
C GLU A 16 33.27 40.92 -5.51
N ILE A 17 33.41 39.87 -4.72
CA ILE A 17 33.76 38.53 -5.23
C ILE A 17 32.71 38.03 -6.21
N LYS A 18 31.42 38.21 -5.87
CA LYS A 18 30.33 37.82 -6.75
C LYS A 18 30.39 38.55 -8.09
N ASP A 19 30.60 39.88 -8.07
CA ASP A 19 30.59 40.71 -9.28
C ASP A 19 31.79 40.40 -10.19
N ASN A 20 32.93 40.07 -9.60
CA ASN A 20 34.16 39.77 -10.35
C ASN A 20 34.23 38.32 -10.87
N PHE A 21 33.60 37.35 -10.18
CA PHE A 21 33.78 35.92 -10.46
C PHE A 21 32.46 35.17 -10.72
N SER A 22 31.30 35.84 -10.68
CA SER A 22 30.06 35.18 -10.99
C SER A 22 29.99 34.78 -12.47
N THR A 23 29.61 33.57 -12.71
CA THR A 23 29.29 33.07 -14.05
C THR A 23 27.77 32.83 -14.13
N ASP A 24 27.23 32.97 -15.33
CA ASP A 24 25.83 32.67 -15.56
C ASP A 24 25.50 31.22 -15.17
N ARG A 25 24.34 31.07 -14.61
CA ARG A 25 23.87 29.76 -14.19
C ARG A 25 23.72 28.84 -15.42
N LYS A 26 24.43 27.70 -15.41
CA LYS A 26 24.40 26.71 -16.50
C LYS A 26 23.15 25.83 -16.46
N THR A 27 22.45 25.80 -15.32
CA THR A 27 21.22 25.00 -15.13
C THR A 27 20.01 25.91 -15.08
N GLU A 28 18.95 25.55 -15.80
CA GLU A 28 17.68 26.25 -15.77
C GLU A 28 16.91 25.90 -14.50
N ILE A 29 16.33 26.90 -13.84
CA ILE A 29 15.36 26.68 -12.75
C ILE A 29 13.99 26.59 -13.40
N GLN A 30 13.47 25.40 -13.54
CA GLN A 30 12.10 25.20 -13.95
C GLN A 30 11.17 25.64 -12.82
N LYS A 31 10.31 26.62 -13.13
CA LYS A 31 9.28 27.14 -12.20
C LYS A 31 8.00 26.31 -12.21
N HIS A 32 7.92 25.32 -13.07
CA HIS A 32 6.81 24.38 -13.07
C HIS A 32 7.11 23.30 -12.05
N ASP A 33 6.15 23.08 -11.15
CA ASP A 33 6.12 21.85 -10.37
C ASP A 33 6.17 20.71 -11.39
N ILE A 34 7.20 19.87 -11.30
CA ILE A 34 7.15 18.57 -11.94
C ILE A 34 5.92 17.95 -11.28
N GLU A 35 4.81 17.83 -12.04
CA GLU A 35 3.66 17.07 -11.57
C GLU A 35 4.24 15.78 -11.01
N ASP A 36 4.07 15.60 -9.69
CA ASP A 36 4.57 14.41 -9.01
C ASP A 36 3.96 13.22 -9.75
N ILE A 37 4.76 12.59 -10.60
CA ILE A 37 4.35 11.37 -11.31
C ILE A 37 4.02 10.39 -10.20
N ASP A 38 2.73 10.13 -10.01
CA ASP A 38 2.32 9.17 -8.99
C ASP A 38 2.93 7.83 -9.38
N THR A 39 3.65 7.22 -8.45
CA THR A 39 4.27 5.90 -8.68
C THR A 39 3.23 4.89 -9.18
N GLU A 40 1.97 5.11 -8.84
CA GLU A 40 0.84 4.28 -9.30
C GLU A 40 0.61 4.40 -10.82
N ASP A 41 0.88 5.55 -11.43
CA ASP A 41 0.72 5.74 -12.87
C ASP A 41 1.73 4.94 -13.69
N LEU A 42 2.88 4.65 -13.09
CA LEU A 42 3.93 3.82 -13.70
C LEU A 42 3.65 2.31 -13.58
N ILE A 43 2.69 1.91 -12.73
CA ILE A 43 2.34 0.50 -12.53
C ILE A 43 1.40 0.04 -13.64
N ILE A 44 1.82 -1.00 -14.37
CA ILE A 44 0.98 -1.64 -15.37
C ILE A 44 -0.19 -2.33 -14.66
N GLU A 45 -1.40 -2.08 -15.14
CA GLU A 45 -2.60 -2.74 -14.63
C GLU A 45 -2.69 -4.17 -15.16
N GLU A 46 -2.62 -5.14 -14.27
CA GLU A 46 -2.66 -6.57 -14.58
C GLU A 46 -3.55 -7.30 -13.58
N ASP A 47 -4.25 -8.31 -14.07
CA ASP A 47 -5.00 -9.23 -13.21
C ASP A 47 -4.05 -10.08 -12.37
N VAL A 48 -4.25 -10.09 -11.07
CA VAL A 48 -3.49 -10.90 -10.12
C VAL A 48 -4.39 -11.78 -9.26
N VAL A 49 -3.85 -12.90 -8.84
CA VAL A 49 -4.46 -13.77 -7.84
C VAL A 49 -3.67 -13.59 -6.55
N VAL A 50 -4.34 -13.17 -5.51
CA VAL A 50 -3.77 -13.04 -4.18
C VAL A 50 -4.12 -14.29 -3.39
N THR A 51 -3.12 -14.87 -2.73
CA THR A 51 -3.28 -16.06 -1.88
C THR A 51 -2.77 -15.76 -0.49
N VAL A 52 -3.55 -16.17 0.51
CA VAL A 52 -3.24 -15.99 1.94
C VAL A 52 -3.31 -17.35 2.63
N SER A 53 -2.28 -17.68 3.39
CA SER A 53 -2.26 -18.89 4.21
C SER A 53 -2.74 -18.62 5.63
N HIS A 54 -3.14 -19.68 6.34
CA HIS A 54 -3.58 -19.62 7.74
C HIS A 54 -2.52 -19.03 8.68
N GLN A 55 -1.24 -19.30 8.43
CA GLN A 55 -0.14 -18.72 9.18
C GLN A 55 0.19 -17.26 8.79
N GLY A 56 -0.61 -16.64 7.90
CA GLY A 56 -0.46 -15.25 7.51
C GLY A 56 0.62 -15.00 6.46
N TYR A 57 0.94 -15.97 5.59
CA TYR A 57 1.76 -15.73 4.42
C TYR A 57 0.90 -15.26 3.26
N ILE A 58 1.35 -14.21 2.58
CA ILE A 58 0.64 -13.60 1.47
C ILE A 58 1.55 -13.44 0.26
N LYS A 59 0.97 -13.58 -0.92
CA LYS A 59 1.62 -13.27 -2.20
C LYS A 59 0.60 -12.89 -3.26
N ARG A 60 1.05 -12.23 -4.30
CA ARG A 60 0.33 -12.04 -5.55
C ARG A 60 1.00 -12.82 -6.68
N VAL A 61 0.20 -13.36 -7.58
CA VAL A 61 0.65 -14.10 -8.76
C VAL A 61 -0.14 -13.59 -9.95
N LEU A 62 0.50 -13.31 -11.06
CA LEU A 62 -0.18 -12.92 -12.29
C LEU A 62 -1.18 -14.02 -12.69
N LYS A 63 -2.42 -13.64 -12.98
CA LYS A 63 -3.47 -14.57 -13.43
C LYS A 63 -3.04 -15.33 -14.68
N SER A 64 -2.28 -14.71 -15.56
CA SER A 64 -1.71 -15.33 -16.77
C SER A 64 -0.77 -16.52 -16.48
N SER A 65 -0.20 -16.57 -15.26
CA SER A 65 0.66 -17.70 -14.83
C SER A 65 -0.15 -18.98 -14.53
N TYR A 66 -1.47 -18.87 -14.39
CA TYR A 66 -2.37 -20.00 -14.19
C TYR A 66 -2.92 -20.45 -15.55
N LYS A 67 -2.45 -21.61 -16.03
CA LYS A 67 -3.01 -22.21 -17.25
C LYS A 67 -4.41 -22.74 -17.01
N VAL A 68 -5.32 -22.48 -17.93
CA VAL A 68 -6.67 -23.05 -17.92
C VAL A 68 -6.55 -24.58 -17.95
N GLN A 69 -7.20 -25.26 -17.02
CA GLN A 69 -7.19 -26.71 -16.91
C GLN A 69 -8.37 -27.31 -17.69
N LYS A 70 -8.06 -28.19 -18.62
CA LYS A 70 -9.11 -28.98 -19.34
C LYS A 70 -9.56 -30.15 -18.47
N ARG A 71 -10.74 -30.73 -18.80
CA ARG A 71 -11.28 -31.91 -18.11
C ARG A 71 -10.21 -33.03 -18.04
N GLY A 72 -10.05 -33.64 -16.84
CA GLY A 72 -9.08 -34.72 -16.61
C GLY A 72 -7.67 -34.31 -16.21
N GLY A 73 -7.41 -33.00 -16.08
CA GLY A 73 -6.11 -32.52 -15.59
C GLY A 73 -5.96 -32.66 -14.05
N LYS A 74 -4.71 -32.83 -13.57
CA LYS A 74 -4.38 -32.76 -12.14
C LYS A 74 -4.42 -31.32 -11.67
N GLY A 75 -5.08 -31.01 -10.54
CA GLY A 75 -5.13 -29.67 -9.94
C GLY A 75 -3.74 -29.08 -9.72
N LYS A 76 -3.63 -27.76 -9.72
CA LYS A 76 -2.36 -27.07 -9.40
C LYS A 76 -2.39 -26.60 -7.95
N LYS A 77 -1.27 -26.79 -7.26
CA LYS A 77 -1.07 -26.19 -5.93
C LYS A 77 -0.98 -24.67 -6.11
N ALA A 78 -1.85 -23.95 -5.42
CA ALA A 78 -1.85 -22.47 -5.42
C ALA A 78 -0.76 -21.88 -4.51
N MET A 79 -0.24 -22.68 -3.57
CA MET A 79 0.80 -22.28 -2.63
C MET A 79 1.50 -23.50 -2.05
N THR A 80 2.81 -23.41 -1.79
CA THR A 80 3.52 -24.40 -0.99
C THR A 80 3.48 -23.95 0.47
N THR A 81 2.85 -24.74 1.31
CA THR A 81 2.73 -24.51 2.75
C THR A 81 3.62 -25.49 3.51
N ARG A 82 3.94 -25.21 4.78
CA ARG A 82 4.53 -26.18 5.71
C ARG A 82 3.45 -27.13 6.22
N ASP A 83 3.85 -28.22 6.89
CA ASP A 83 2.96 -29.32 7.29
C ASP A 83 1.74 -28.90 8.13
N GLU A 84 1.80 -27.77 8.82
CA GLU A 84 0.70 -27.24 9.65
C GLU A 84 0.04 -25.96 9.08
N ASP A 85 0.36 -25.58 7.83
CA ASP A 85 -0.17 -24.39 7.19
C ASP A 85 -1.03 -24.80 5.98
N PHE A 86 -2.11 -24.08 5.73
CA PHE A 86 -3.01 -24.33 4.60
C PHE A 86 -3.45 -23.02 3.96
N LEU A 87 -3.91 -23.11 2.75
CA LEU A 87 -4.45 -21.97 2.01
C LEU A 87 -5.80 -21.58 2.61
N GLU A 88 -5.89 -20.39 3.19
CA GLU A 88 -7.10 -19.89 3.83
C GLU A 88 -7.95 -19.05 2.89
N GLN A 89 -7.33 -18.13 2.14
CA GLN A 89 -8.05 -17.24 1.24
C GLN A 89 -7.37 -17.16 -0.13
N VAL A 90 -8.19 -17.10 -1.17
CA VAL A 90 -7.80 -16.84 -2.56
C VAL A 90 -8.80 -15.85 -3.14
N PHE A 91 -8.31 -14.74 -3.68
CA PHE A 91 -9.15 -13.78 -4.36
C PHE A 91 -8.43 -13.16 -5.56
N ALA A 92 -9.22 -12.69 -6.51
CA ALA A 92 -8.74 -11.97 -7.67
C ALA A 92 -8.71 -10.46 -7.37
N ALA A 93 -7.72 -9.77 -7.90
CA ALA A 93 -7.58 -8.32 -7.82
C ALA A 93 -6.83 -7.83 -9.05
N THR A 94 -6.84 -6.52 -9.28
CA THR A 94 -5.88 -5.88 -10.20
C THR A 94 -4.69 -5.36 -9.42
N THR A 95 -3.57 -5.09 -10.10
CA THR A 95 -2.36 -4.55 -9.44
C THR A 95 -2.63 -3.22 -8.75
N ARG A 96 -3.59 -2.43 -9.23
CA ARG A 96 -3.92 -1.10 -8.72
C ARG A 96 -5.00 -1.10 -7.63
N ASP A 97 -5.65 -2.24 -7.38
CA ASP A 97 -6.66 -2.34 -6.32
C ASP A 97 -6.07 -2.11 -4.93
N THR A 98 -6.92 -1.62 -4.05
CA THR A 98 -6.56 -1.44 -2.65
C THR A 98 -7.05 -2.64 -1.83
N ILE A 99 -6.17 -3.20 -1.01
CA ILE A 99 -6.47 -4.31 -0.11
C ILE A 99 -6.53 -3.79 1.31
N LEU A 100 -7.65 -4.03 1.99
CA LEU A 100 -7.87 -3.72 3.39
C LEU A 100 -7.68 -4.97 4.25
N PHE A 101 -6.86 -4.85 5.28
CA PHE A 101 -6.60 -5.89 6.27
C PHE A 101 -7.25 -5.48 7.59
N PHE A 102 -8.25 -6.21 8.01
CA PHE A 102 -8.93 -6.02 9.29
C PHE A 102 -8.31 -6.92 10.34
N THR A 103 -8.07 -6.38 11.53
CA THR A 103 -7.41 -7.11 12.60
C THR A 103 -8.33 -7.41 13.77
N SER A 104 -7.95 -8.40 14.57
CA SER A 104 -8.68 -8.83 15.76
C SER A 104 -8.84 -7.74 16.83
N VAL A 105 -8.00 -6.70 16.79
CA VAL A 105 -8.07 -5.54 17.71
C VAL A 105 -8.87 -4.37 17.13
N GLY A 106 -9.58 -4.59 16.01
CA GLY A 106 -10.42 -3.58 15.38
C GLY A 106 -9.68 -2.51 14.60
N LYS A 107 -8.42 -2.73 14.25
CA LYS A 107 -7.67 -1.85 13.34
C LYS A 107 -7.84 -2.29 11.89
N VAL A 108 -7.70 -1.33 10.98
CA VAL A 108 -7.63 -1.57 9.55
C VAL A 108 -6.31 -1.02 8.99
N TYR A 109 -5.65 -1.83 8.17
CA TYR A 109 -4.49 -1.44 7.38
C TYR A 109 -4.85 -1.52 5.91
N SER A 110 -4.27 -0.65 5.11
CA SER A 110 -4.46 -0.64 3.66
C SER A 110 -3.13 -0.76 2.94
N MET A 111 -3.15 -1.45 1.81
CA MET A 111 -2.01 -1.64 0.94
C MET A 111 -2.49 -1.78 -0.49
N LYS A 112 -1.74 -1.27 -1.45
CA LYS A 112 -2.02 -1.52 -2.87
C LYS A 112 -1.60 -2.94 -3.24
N ALA A 113 -2.34 -3.58 -4.16
CA ALA A 113 -2.04 -4.94 -4.57
C ALA A 113 -0.65 -5.07 -5.22
N TYR A 114 -0.16 -4.03 -5.92
CA TYR A 114 1.20 -4.04 -6.49
C TYR A 114 2.31 -4.04 -5.43
N GLU A 115 2.04 -3.60 -4.20
CA GLU A 115 3.00 -3.63 -3.08
C GLU A 115 3.15 -5.03 -2.47
N LEU A 116 2.20 -5.94 -2.73
CA LEU A 116 2.29 -7.32 -2.28
C LEU A 116 3.47 -8.02 -2.96
N PRO A 117 4.13 -8.97 -2.26
CA PRO A 117 5.22 -9.72 -2.82
C PRO A 117 4.76 -10.53 -4.04
N ALA A 118 5.41 -10.28 -5.18
CA ALA A 118 5.20 -11.09 -6.37
C ALA A 118 5.78 -12.50 -6.14
N GLY A 119 5.09 -13.50 -6.62
CA GLY A 119 5.50 -14.89 -6.47
C GLY A 119 5.10 -15.77 -7.65
N THR A 120 5.60 -16.99 -7.65
CA THR A 120 5.15 -18.05 -8.55
C THR A 120 3.95 -18.79 -7.93
N PRO A 121 3.15 -19.52 -8.71
CA PRO A 121 2.03 -20.29 -8.17
C PRO A 121 2.43 -21.22 -7.00
N THR A 122 3.64 -21.78 -7.01
CA THR A 122 4.11 -22.70 -5.97
C THR A 122 4.88 -22.04 -4.84
N SER A 123 5.29 -20.78 -4.93
CA SER A 123 6.03 -20.10 -3.86
C SER A 123 5.17 -19.91 -2.61
N ARG A 124 5.83 -19.73 -1.46
CA ARG A 124 5.18 -19.52 -0.16
C ARG A 124 4.68 -18.08 0.05
N GLY A 125 5.34 -17.09 -0.55
CA GLY A 125 5.09 -15.68 -0.27
C GLY A 125 5.86 -15.15 0.94
N LYS A 126 5.44 -14.01 1.48
CA LYS A 126 6.02 -13.35 2.67
C LYS A 126 4.98 -13.25 3.78
N ALA A 127 5.44 -13.27 5.02
CA ALA A 127 4.57 -13.07 6.18
C ALA A 127 4.00 -11.64 6.19
N ILE A 128 2.70 -11.51 6.43
CA ILE A 128 1.99 -10.22 6.47
C ILE A 128 2.57 -9.29 7.53
N VAL A 129 3.06 -9.82 8.65
CA VAL A 129 3.73 -9.06 9.71
C VAL A 129 4.96 -8.28 9.25
N ASN A 130 5.57 -8.66 8.13
CA ASN A 130 6.69 -7.95 7.52
C ASN A 130 6.24 -6.86 6.52
N LEU A 131 4.96 -6.81 6.18
CA LEU A 131 4.40 -5.87 5.21
C LEU A 131 3.65 -4.73 5.89
N ILE A 132 2.95 -5.03 6.99
CA ILE A 132 2.18 -4.07 7.76
C ILE A 132 2.59 -4.14 9.25
N PRO A 133 2.57 -3.01 9.97
CA PRO A 133 3.07 -2.93 11.36
C PRO A 133 2.07 -3.52 12.37
N ILE A 134 1.88 -4.84 12.31
CA ILE A 134 1.01 -5.58 13.24
C ILE A 134 1.76 -5.81 14.57
N THR A 135 1.06 -5.66 15.68
CA THR A 135 1.58 -5.96 17.02
C THR A 135 1.54 -7.47 17.31
N LYS A 136 2.36 -7.93 18.29
CA LYS A 136 2.52 -9.38 18.62
C LYS A 136 1.21 -10.12 18.88
N ASN A 137 0.19 -9.44 19.40
CA ASN A 137 -1.11 -10.05 19.76
C ASN A 137 -2.22 -9.75 18.76
N GLU A 138 -1.88 -9.14 17.63
CA GLU A 138 -2.82 -8.73 16.60
C GLU A 138 -2.82 -9.75 15.47
N LYS A 139 -3.99 -10.27 15.12
CA LYS A 139 -4.18 -11.24 14.02
C LYS A 139 -5.04 -10.62 12.93
N ILE A 140 -4.81 -10.99 11.70
CA ILE A 140 -5.72 -10.65 10.60
C ILE A 140 -7.00 -11.48 10.76
N SER A 141 -8.13 -10.81 10.81
CA SER A 141 -9.46 -11.45 10.92
C SER A 141 -10.20 -11.48 9.59
N SER A 142 -9.96 -10.50 8.71
CA SER A 142 -10.59 -10.45 7.39
C SER A 142 -9.77 -9.61 6.42
N ILE A 143 -9.91 -9.91 5.14
CA ILE A 143 -9.27 -9.16 4.06
C ILE A 143 -10.35 -8.79 3.05
N LEU A 144 -10.35 -7.53 2.59
CA LEU A 144 -11.29 -7.02 1.60
C LEU A 144 -10.52 -6.31 0.49
N THR A 145 -10.86 -6.60 -0.75
CA THR A 145 -10.34 -5.89 -1.90
C THR A 145 -11.30 -4.77 -2.31
N LEU A 146 -10.77 -3.57 -2.47
CA LEU A 146 -11.49 -2.43 -3.02
C LEU A 146 -10.99 -2.20 -4.44
N PRO A 147 -11.84 -2.35 -5.45
CA PRO A 147 -11.51 -2.00 -6.83
C PRO A 147 -11.09 -0.55 -6.94
N LYS A 148 -10.18 -0.25 -7.87
CA LYS A 148 -9.70 1.10 -8.15
C LYS A 148 -10.84 2.06 -8.55
N ASP A 149 -11.81 1.54 -9.29
CA ASP A 149 -12.91 2.31 -9.89
C ASP A 149 -14.06 2.62 -8.92
N ILE A 150 -13.88 2.39 -7.62
CA ILE A 150 -14.84 2.87 -6.62
C ILE A 150 -14.65 4.37 -6.43
N ASP A 151 -15.24 5.18 -7.32
CA ASP A 151 -15.18 6.64 -7.24
C ASP A 151 -16.07 7.20 -6.12
N ASP A 152 -17.06 6.46 -5.67
CA ASP A 152 -18.05 6.92 -4.71
C ASP A 152 -18.06 6.11 -3.40
N PHE A 153 -17.01 6.32 -2.59
CA PHE A 153 -16.90 5.74 -1.24
C PHE A 153 -18.06 6.13 -0.30
N GLU A 154 -18.84 7.15 -0.66
CA GLU A 154 -19.94 7.64 0.19
C GLU A 154 -21.16 6.73 0.16
N ASN A 155 -21.39 6.03 -0.95
CA ASN A 155 -22.52 5.15 -1.15
C ASN A 155 -22.28 3.71 -0.64
N TYR A 156 -21.04 3.36 -0.34
CA TYR A 156 -20.70 2.02 0.16
C TYR A 156 -20.64 1.99 1.68
N ASN A 157 -21.12 0.88 2.23
CA ASN A 157 -21.09 0.63 3.66
C ASN A 157 -20.41 -0.70 3.95
N LEU A 158 -19.63 -0.73 5.02
CA LEU A 158 -19.05 -1.93 5.59
C LEU A 158 -19.90 -2.40 6.78
N VAL A 159 -20.26 -3.67 6.79
CA VAL A 159 -20.97 -4.30 7.90
C VAL A 159 -19.99 -5.22 8.62
N PHE A 160 -19.81 -4.99 9.89
CA PHE A 160 -18.99 -5.82 10.77
C PHE A 160 -19.92 -6.66 11.65
N ALA A 161 -19.70 -7.98 11.65
CA ALA A 161 -20.34 -8.91 12.57
C ALA A 161 -19.27 -9.56 13.44
N THR A 162 -19.45 -9.55 14.76
CA THR A 162 -18.50 -10.14 15.71
C THR A 162 -18.98 -11.50 16.20
N SER A 163 -18.07 -12.31 16.72
CA SER A 163 -18.39 -13.60 17.33
C SER A 163 -19.34 -13.49 18.54
N LEU A 164 -19.41 -12.31 19.17
CA LEU A 164 -20.32 -12.02 20.27
C LEU A 164 -21.72 -11.59 19.81
N GLY A 165 -22.01 -11.64 18.51
CA GLY A 165 -23.31 -11.27 17.94
C GLY A 165 -23.53 -9.77 17.75
N ASN A 166 -22.52 -8.93 17.97
CA ASN A 166 -22.64 -7.50 17.70
C ASN A 166 -22.51 -7.23 16.20
N ILE A 167 -23.44 -6.42 15.67
CA ILE A 167 -23.44 -5.99 14.28
C ILE A 167 -23.29 -4.47 14.24
N ARG A 168 -22.39 -3.98 13.38
CA ARG A 168 -22.17 -2.55 13.16
C ARG A 168 -22.04 -2.24 11.68
N LYS A 169 -22.66 -1.15 11.24
CA LYS A 169 -22.57 -0.61 9.89
C LYS A 169 -21.79 0.72 9.93
N ASN A 170 -20.76 0.83 9.13
CA ASN A 170 -19.95 2.04 8.96
C ASN A 170 -19.93 2.44 7.48
N LYS A 171 -19.82 3.72 7.17
CA LYS A 171 -19.55 4.16 5.80
C LYS A 171 -18.14 3.73 5.41
N LEU A 172 -17.96 3.28 4.17
CA LEU A 172 -16.65 2.88 3.64
C LEU A 172 -15.65 4.04 3.72
N LYS A 173 -16.11 5.26 3.45
CA LYS A 173 -15.33 6.48 3.58
C LYS A 173 -14.66 6.64 4.95
N ASP A 174 -15.39 6.36 6.02
CA ASP A 174 -14.88 6.52 7.39
C ASP A 174 -13.81 5.48 7.74
N VAL A 175 -13.88 4.31 7.10
CA VAL A 175 -12.95 3.19 7.34
C VAL A 175 -11.72 3.29 6.44
N ALA A 176 -11.93 3.54 5.13
CA ALA A 176 -10.86 3.55 4.14
C ALA A 176 -10.15 4.90 4.02
N MET A 177 -10.87 6.00 4.22
CA MET A 177 -10.37 7.35 4.02
C MET A 177 -10.46 8.17 5.30
N SER A 178 -9.48 8.11 6.16
CA SER A 178 -9.35 9.11 7.23
C SER A 178 -8.27 10.12 6.80
N GLY A 179 -8.72 11.22 6.19
CA GLY A 179 -8.03 12.50 6.19
C GLY A 179 -6.75 12.59 5.38
N SER A 180 -6.70 12.13 4.17
CA SER A 180 -5.76 12.51 3.09
C SER A 180 -5.82 11.47 1.96
N ARG A 181 -5.61 11.88 0.73
CA ARG A 181 -5.65 11.05 -0.49
C ARG A 181 -4.69 9.84 -0.52
N LYS A 182 -3.97 9.57 0.54
CA LYS A 182 -3.11 8.38 0.71
C LYS A 182 -3.68 7.54 1.84
N LEU A 183 -4.19 6.37 1.51
CA LEU A 183 -4.50 5.32 2.47
C LEU A 183 -3.24 5.06 3.31
N SER A 184 -3.33 5.30 4.61
CA SER A 184 -2.19 5.25 5.51
C SER A 184 -1.83 3.80 5.85
N ARG A 185 -0.55 3.45 5.76
CA ARG A 185 0.01 2.21 6.36
C ARG A 185 -0.10 2.18 7.88
N THR A 186 -0.46 3.30 8.51
CA THR A 186 -0.73 3.37 9.94
C THR A 186 -2.11 2.82 10.23
N GLY A 187 -2.19 1.76 11.03
CA GLY A 187 -3.44 1.13 11.42
C GLY A 187 -4.39 2.11 12.08
N LYS A 188 -5.63 2.13 11.61
CA LYS A 188 -6.72 2.95 12.15
C LYS A 188 -7.70 2.08 12.89
N THR A 189 -8.28 2.63 13.94
CA THR A 189 -9.34 1.93 14.68
C THR A 189 -10.62 1.97 13.84
N ALA A 190 -10.95 0.86 13.21
CA ALA A 190 -12.17 0.71 12.40
C ALA A 190 -13.43 0.47 13.26
N ILE A 191 -13.22 -0.04 14.47
CA ILE A 191 -14.29 -0.41 15.41
C ILE A 191 -13.90 0.14 16.78
N LYS A 192 -14.67 1.08 17.30
CA LYS A 192 -14.64 1.52 18.70
C LYS A 192 -15.74 0.82 19.46
#